data_e34132bd0cef988699af71ccd333deb7
#
_entry.id   e34132bd0cef988699af71ccd333deb7
#
_cell.length_a   1.000
_cell.length_b   1.000
_cell.length_c   1.000
_cell.angle_alpha   90.00
_cell.angle_beta   90.00
_cell.angle_gamma   90.00
#
_symmetry.space_group_name_H-M   'P 1'
#
loop_
_entity.id
_entity.type
_entity.pdbx_description
1 polymer ?
#
loop_
_entity_poly.entity_id
_entity_poly.type
_entity_poly.pdbx_seq_one_letter_code
_entity_poly.pdbx_strand_id
1 'polypeptide(L)'
;MSTHVIAVAGKGGVGKTTTCGMIIEYLIQRGKGPLLVVDADANSNLNEVLGVDVDTTLGSIREEMAHAELLPVSPIPSGMTKQEYAEFKFNSALIEEDDFDMLVMGRTEGKGCYCYVNGVLKAQIDKYYGRYRYMVIDNEAGMEHIARGTLPHVDTLLLVSDCSRRGIQAAARIAEMVNALELKPGVMKLIVNRAPGGRLNDGVKEEIEKHGLDLVGVMPQDELVYEYDCEGRPSAKVPDVAPVKVALQSIMETLAL
;
A
#
# COMPACT_ATOMS: atom_id res chain seq x y z
N MET A 1 -3.70 18.76 -12.00
CA MET A 1 -2.51 17.89 -12.15
C MET A 1 -2.99 16.46 -12.26
N SER A 2 -2.34 15.57 -13.01
CA SER A 2 -2.61 14.14 -12.90
C SER A 2 -1.82 13.58 -11.71
N THR A 3 -2.46 12.82 -10.84
CA THR A 3 -1.79 12.12 -9.74
C THR A 3 -1.03 10.93 -10.31
N HIS A 4 0.25 10.76 -9.95
CA HIS A 4 1.00 9.55 -10.29
C HIS A 4 0.73 8.47 -9.23
N VAL A 5 0.10 7.38 -9.62
CA VAL A 5 -0.31 6.30 -8.72
C VAL A 5 0.72 5.17 -8.73
N ILE A 6 1.31 4.92 -7.57
CA ILE A 6 2.23 3.81 -7.32
C ILE A 6 1.49 2.78 -6.46
N ALA A 7 1.30 1.57 -6.97
CA ALA A 7 0.70 0.47 -6.22
C ALA A 7 1.74 -0.62 -5.95
N VAL A 8 1.78 -1.09 -4.71
CA VAL A 8 2.66 -2.18 -4.29
C VAL A 8 1.83 -3.44 -4.08
N ALA A 9 2.19 -4.54 -4.74
CA ALA A 9 1.49 -5.82 -4.65
C ALA A 9 2.47 -6.98 -4.48
N GLY A 10 1.99 -8.11 -3.96
CA GLY A 10 2.82 -9.29 -3.76
C GLY A 10 2.20 -10.26 -2.76
N LYS A 11 2.83 -11.42 -2.57
CA LYS A 11 2.41 -12.42 -1.60
C LYS A 11 2.50 -11.89 -0.16
N GLY A 12 1.73 -12.46 0.76
CA GLY A 12 1.87 -12.19 2.20
C GLY A 12 3.28 -12.47 2.72
N GLY A 13 3.81 -11.57 3.56
CA GLY A 13 5.10 -11.74 4.23
C GLY A 13 6.35 -11.41 3.41
N VAL A 14 6.24 -10.96 2.16
CA VAL A 14 7.41 -10.62 1.32
C VAL A 14 8.01 -9.23 1.61
N GLY A 15 7.39 -8.45 2.50
CA GLY A 15 7.83 -7.10 2.87
C GLY A 15 7.26 -5.98 2.00
N LYS A 16 6.04 -6.15 1.46
CA LYS A 16 5.32 -5.09 0.72
C LYS A 16 5.22 -3.80 1.50
N THR A 17 4.64 -3.86 2.69
CA THR A 17 4.39 -2.73 3.58
C THR A 17 5.67 -1.99 3.93
N THR A 18 6.73 -2.71 4.29
CA THR A 18 8.05 -2.12 4.56
C THR A 18 8.63 -1.44 3.30
N THR A 19 8.53 -2.10 2.14
CA THR A 19 8.97 -1.50 0.86
C THR A 19 8.14 -0.27 0.52
N CYS A 20 6.82 -0.33 0.72
CA CYS A 20 5.90 0.80 0.53
C CYS A 20 6.29 1.99 1.42
N GLY A 21 6.48 1.76 2.72
CA GLY A 21 6.93 2.80 3.65
C GLY A 21 8.26 3.44 3.24
N MET A 22 9.22 2.64 2.80
CA MET A 22 10.50 3.17 2.30
C MET A 22 10.36 3.99 1.00
N ILE A 23 9.43 3.63 0.11
CA ILE A 23 9.10 4.41 -1.09
C ILE A 23 8.51 5.77 -0.70
N ILE A 24 7.60 5.79 0.27
CA ILE A 24 6.99 7.00 0.80
C ILE A 24 8.07 7.92 1.37
N GLU A 25 8.92 7.39 2.24
CA GLU A 25 10.03 8.15 2.83
C GLU A 25 10.98 8.72 1.76
N TYR A 26 11.31 7.94 0.72
CA TYR A 26 12.10 8.41 -0.41
C TYR A 26 11.44 9.59 -1.13
N LEU A 27 10.13 9.52 -1.39
CA LEU A 27 9.39 10.61 -2.06
C LEU A 27 9.35 11.89 -1.21
N ILE A 28 9.16 11.74 0.11
CA ILE A 28 9.20 12.85 1.07
C ILE A 28 10.55 13.54 1.04
N GLN A 29 11.64 12.78 1.20
CA GLN A 29 13.01 13.32 1.22
C GLN A 29 13.40 14.03 -0.07
N ARG A 30 12.79 13.66 -1.20
CA ARG A 30 12.98 14.31 -2.51
C ARG A 30 12.01 15.47 -2.78
N GLY A 31 11.19 15.85 -1.81
CA GLY A 31 10.21 16.94 -1.96
C GLY A 31 9.17 16.69 -3.06
N LYS A 32 8.77 15.43 -3.24
CA LYS A 32 7.81 15.02 -4.28
C LYS A 32 6.34 15.25 -3.90
N GLY A 33 6.05 15.89 -2.77
CA GLY A 33 4.69 16.19 -2.33
C GLY A 33 3.88 17.11 -3.25
N PRO A 34 2.56 17.26 -3.00
CA PRO A 34 1.80 16.60 -1.95
C PRO A 34 1.58 15.10 -2.22
N LEU A 35 1.55 14.30 -1.16
CA LEU A 35 1.54 12.84 -1.20
C LEU A 35 0.34 12.29 -0.44
N LEU A 36 -0.42 11.38 -1.06
CA LEU A 36 -1.45 10.58 -0.40
C LEU A 36 -0.96 9.14 -0.23
N VAL A 37 -0.98 8.65 0.99
CA VAL A 37 -0.67 7.29 1.37
C VAL A 37 -1.97 6.52 1.61
N VAL A 38 -2.09 5.33 1.03
CA VAL A 38 -3.27 4.49 1.20
C VAL A 38 -2.85 3.12 1.71
N ASP A 39 -3.23 2.79 2.94
CA ASP A 39 -3.15 1.43 3.45
C ASP A 39 -4.45 0.69 3.12
N ALA A 40 -4.40 -0.14 2.09
CA ALA A 40 -5.52 -0.94 1.60
C ALA A 40 -5.50 -2.38 2.15
N ASP A 41 -4.66 -2.69 3.14
CA ASP A 41 -4.68 -3.96 3.87
C ASP A 41 -5.63 -3.85 5.08
N ALA A 42 -6.50 -4.85 5.24
CA ALA A 42 -7.36 -4.93 6.42
C ALA A 42 -6.56 -5.03 7.74
N ASN A 43 -5.34 -5.56 7.70
CA ASN A 43 -4.49 -5.66 8.88
C ASN A 43 -3.82 -4.34 9.28
N SER A 44 -3.74 -3.38 8.35
CA SER A 44 -3.26 -2.00 8.59
C SER A 44 -1.96 -1.93 9.38
N ASN A 45 -0.84 -2.17 8.70
CA ASN A 45 0.49 -2.14 9.35
C ASN A 45 1.38 -1.02 8.77
N LEU A 46 0.93 -0.30 7.75
CA LEU A 46 1.73 0.75 7.11
C LEU A 46 1.95 1.95 8.05
N ASN A 47 0.99 2.22 8.91
CA ASN A 47 1.09 3.25 9.95
C ASN A 47 2.26 2.97 10.92
N GLU A 48 2.44 1.71 11.37
CA GLU A 48 3.55 1.33 12.24
C GLU A 48 4.91 1.50 11.53
N VAL A 49 4.95 1.10 10.25
CA VAL A 49 6.15 1.24 9.40
C VAL A 49 6.55 2.71 9.21
N LEU A 50 5.58 3.63 9.16
CA LEU A 50 5.80 5.08 9.01
C LEU A 50 5.95 5.80 10.36
N GLY A 51 5.47 5.21 11.46
CA GLY A 51 5.45 5.81 12.79
C GLY A 51 4.32 6.84 12.93
N VAL A 52 3.14 6.50 12.43
CA VAL A 52 1.92 7.32 12.49
C VAL A 52 0.91 6.68 13.42
N ASP A 53 0.32 7.47 14.29
CA ASP A 53 -0.79 7.02 15.13
C ASP A 53 -2.11 7.05 14.34
N VAL A 54 -2.88 5.98 14.42
CA VAL A 54 -4.15 5.83 13.70
C VAL A 54 -5.29 5.62 14.68
N ASP A 55 -6.06 6.66 14.91
CA ASP A 55 -7.24 6.61 15.79
C ASP A 55 -8.49 6.08 15.06
N THR A 56 -8.59 6.30 13.76
CA THR A 56 -9.80 6.04 12.98
C THR A 56 -9.45 5.41 11.63
N THR A 57 -10.17 4.33 11.29
CA THR A 57 -10.06 3.67 9.99
C THR A 57 -11.41 3.66 9.27
N LEU A 58 -11.42 3.42 7.95
CA LEU A 58 -12.67 3.27 7.21
C LEU A 58 -13.52 2.10 7.74
N GLY A 59 -12.85 1.03 8.19
CA GLY A 59 -13.50 -0.13 8.82
C GLY A 59 -14.14 0.22 10.16
N SER A 60 -13.45 0.96 11.05
CA SER A 60 -14.00 1.37 12.34
C SER A 60 -15.20 2.31 12.20
N ILE A 61 -15.17 3.23 11.24
CA ILE A 61 -16.32 4.10 10.95
C ILE A 61 -17.52 3.27 10.50
N ARG A 62 -17.30 2.29 9.63
CA ARG A 62 -18.38 1.41 9.18
C ARG A 62 -19.00 0.64 10.35
N GLU A 63 -18.19 0.14 11.28
CA GLU A 63 -18.68 -0.53 12.49
C GLU A 63 -19.45 0.43 13.40
N GLU A 64 -18.93 1.63 13.63
CA GLU A 64 -19.64 2.68 14.37
C GLU A 64 -21.02 2.96 13.78
N MET A 65 -21.11 3.08 12.46
CA MET A 65 -22.37 3.31 11.78
C MET A 65 -23.34 2.13 11.88
N ALA A 66 -22.85 0.89 11.80
CA ALA A 66 -23.68 -0.29 12.00
C ALA A 66 -24.18 -0.39 13.44
N HIS A 67 -23.36 -0.05 14.43
CA HIS A 67 -23.77 0.04 15.84
C HIS A 67 -24.78 1.16 16.08
N ALA A 68 -24.62 2.30 15.45
CA ALA A 68 -25.53 3.44 15.58
C ALA A 68 -26.99 3.09 15.21
N GLU A 69 -27.19 2.14 14.30
CA GLU A 69 -28.51 1.65 13.92
C GLU A 69 -29.20 0.82 15.02
N LEU A 70 -28.44 0.27 15.95
CA LEU A 70 -28.94 -0.55 17.06
C LEU A 70 -29.18 0.25 18.34
N LEU A 71 -28.73 1.50 18.38
CA LEU A 71 -28.86 2.35 19.59
C LEU A 71 -30.27 2.91 19.70
N PRO A 72 -30.82 2.99 20.93
CA PRO A 72 -32.14 3.58 21.17
C PRO A 72 -32.20 5.09 20.89
N VAL A 73 -31.04 5.77 20.87
CA VAL A 73 -30.89 7.17 20.50
C VAL A 73 -29.89 7.26 19.36
N SER A 74 -30.29 7.82 18.24
CA SER A 74 -29.42 7.98 17.07
C SER A 74 -28.27 8.95 17.40
N PRO A 75 -26.99 8.61 17.10
CA PRO A 75 -25.87 9.52 17.23
C PRO A 75 -25.82 10.54 16.05
N ILE A 76 -26.71 10.42 15.08
CA ILE A 76 -26.77 11.32 13.92
C ILE A 76 -27.36 12.67 14.38
N PRO A 77 -26.65 13.79 14.16
CA PRO A 77 -27.13 15.12 14.51
C PRO A 77 -28.48 15.43 13.88
N SER A 78 -29.31 16.17 14.63
CA SER A 78 -30.62 16.60 14.13
C SER A 78 -30.48 17.42 12.85
N GLY A 79 -31.21 17.02 11.81
CA GLY A 79 -31.19 17.69 10.51
C GLY A 79 -30.16 17.11 9.51
N MET A 80 -29.38 16.11 9.90
CA MET A 80 -28.45 15.39 9.02
C MET A 80 -29.03 14.03 8.63
N THR A 81 -28.95 13.67 7.35
CA THR A 81 -29.30 12.33 6.89
C THR A 81 -28.20 11.32 7.24
N LYS A 82 -28.52 10.03 7.26
CA LYS A 82 -27.52 8.97 7.47
C LYS A 82 -26.38 9.03 6.43
N GLN A 83 -26.71 9.37 5.20
CA GLN A 83 -25.72 9.47 4.13
C GLN A 83 -24.76 10.64 4.35
N GLU A 84 -25.27 11.82 4.70
CA GLU A 84 -24.45 12.99 5.01
C GLU A 84 -23.55 12.73 6.25
N TYR A 85 -24.08 12.05 7.26
CA TYR A 85 -23.29 11.68 8.43
C TYR A 85 -22.19 10.68 8.08
N ALA A 86 -22.49 9.68 7.24
CA ALA A 86 -21.49 8.73 6.74
C ALA A 86 -20.38 9.44 5.94
N GLU A 87 -20.76 10.33 5.01
CA GLU A 87 -19.80 11.11 4.25
C GLU A 87 -18.94 12.01 5.14
N PHE A 88 -19.53 12.66 6.13
CA PHE A 88 -18.79 13.44 7.12
C PHE A 88 -17.75 12.58 7.86
N LYS A 89 -18.17 11.43 8.39
CA LYS A 89 -17.29 10.49 9.10
C LYS A 89 -16.18 9.96 8.21
N PHE A 90 -16.48 9.52 6.98
CA PHE A 90 -15.46 9.03 6.06
C PHE A 90 -14.50 10.13 5.59
N ASN A 91 -14.97 11.37 5.50
CA ASN A 91 -14.11 12.50 5.20
C ASN A 91 -13.16 12.84 6.36
N SER A 92 -13.57 12.58 7.59
CA SER A 92 -12.73 12.77 8.79
C SER A 92 -11.75 11.61 9.05
N ALA A 93 -11.76 10.57 8.21
CA ALA A 93 -10.79 9.47 8.29
C ALA A 93 -9.45 9.78 7.63
N LEU A 94 -9.32 10.92 6.96
CA LEU A 94 -8.04 11.37 6.44
C LEU A 94 -7.16 11.82 7.60
N ILE A 95 -6.02 11.17 7.73
CA ILE A 95 -4.98 11.53 8.70
C ILE A 95 -4.06 12.51 7.99
N GLU A 96 -3.92 13.70 8.54
CA GLU A 96 -3.09 14.77 7.99
C GLU A 96 -1.77 14.83 8.77
N GLU A 97 -0.66 14.49 8.12
CA GLU A 97 0.70 14.57 8.64
C GLU A 97 1.44 15.73 7.94
N ASP A 98 2.58 16.15 8.48
CA ASP A 98 3.35 17.29 7.95
C ASP A 98 3.79 17.08 6.48
N ASP A 99 4.14 15.84 6.10
CA ASP A 99 4.73 15.53 4.81
C ASP A 99 3.78 14.76 3.86
N PHE A 100 2.70 14.18 4.39
CA PHE A 100 1.73 13.40 3.62
C PHE A 100 0.40 13.28 4.34
N ASP A 101 -0.63 12.98 3.59
CA ASP A 101 -1.92 12.56 4.17
C ASP A 101 -2.08 11.04 4.02
N MET A 102 -2.81 10.41 4.96
CA MET A 102 -2.97 8.96 4.97
C MET A 102 -4.43 8.54 5.10
N LEU A 103 -4.81 7.52 4.34
CA LEU A 103 -6.07 6.78 4.47
C LEU A 103 -5.79 5.34 4.87
N VAL A 104 -6.49 4.85 5.88
CA VAL A 104 -6.34 3.49 6.38
C VAL A 104 -7.65 2.73 6.25
N MET A 105 -7.62 1.60 5.54
CA MET A 105 -8.79 0.76 5.37
C MET A 105 -9.25 0.13 6.69
N GLY A 106 -8.36 -0.53 7.41
CA GLY A 106 -8.65 -1.19 8.69
C GLY A 106 -9.59 -2.38 8.59
N ARG A 107 -9.70 -3.13 9.68
CA ARG A 107 -10.59 -4.29 9.80
C ARG A 107 -12.03 -3.87 10.05
N THR A 108 -12.95 -4.75 9.65
CA THR A 108 -14.33 -4.75 10.11
C THR A 108 -14.55 -5.97 10.99
N GLU A 109 -15.08 -5.79 12.20
CA GLU A 109 -15.30 -6.88 13.16
C GLU A 109 -16.62 -7.62 12.95
N GLY A 110 -17.56 -7.02 12.21
CA GLY A 110 -18.91 -7.56 12.00
C GLY A 110 -19.04 -8.56 10.85
N LYS A 111 -20.18 -9.27 10.78
CA LYS A 111 -20.59 -10.14 9.68
C LYS A 111 -20.89 -9.36 8.39
N GLY A 112 -20.02 -8.45 7.98
CA GLY A 112 -20.21 -7.62 6.79
C GLY A 112 -19.20 -7.95 5.70
N CYS A 113 -19.63 -7.81 4.46
CA CYS A 113 -18.74 -7.96 3.32
C CYS A 113 -17.73 -6.79 3.28
N TYR A 114 -16.45 -7.09 3.17
CA TYR A 114 -15.40 -6.11 2.84
C TYR A 114 -15.71 -5.30 1.56
N CYS A 115 -16.64 -5.78 0.74
CA CYS A 115 -17.08 -5.08 -0.47
C CYS A 115 -17.58 -3.66 -0.20
N TYR A 116 -18.23 -3.41 0.95
CA TYR A 116 -18.68 -2.06 1.31
C TYR A 116 -17.51 -1.13 1.63
N VAL A 117 -16.57 -1.58 2.48
CA VAL A 117 -15.39 -0.76 2.84
C VAL A 117 -14.50 -0.52 1.63
N ASN A 118 -14.36 -1.51 0.74
CA ASN A 118 -13.68 -1.34 -0.54
C ASN A 118 -14.37 -0.29 -1.43
N GLY A 119 -15.70 -0.26 -1.44
CA GLY A 119 -16.45 0.78 -2.15
C GLY A 119 -16.22 2.18 -1.58
N VAL A 120 -16.17 2.28 -0.25
CA VAL A 120 -15.85 3.54 0.44
C VAL A 120 -14.41 3.97 0.15
N LEU A 121 -13.45 3.05 0.27
CA LEU A 121 -12.05 3.32 -0.06
C LEU A 121 -11.91 3.83 -1.49
N LYS A 122 -12.57 3.16 -2.45
CA LYS A 122 -12.61 3.62 -3.84
C LYS A 122 -13.15 5.05 -3.95
N ALA A 123 -14.28 5.34 -3.33
CA ALA A 123 -14.89 6.67 -3.39
C ALA A 123 -13.95 7.76 -2.79
N GLN A 124 -13.23 7.44 -1.71
CA GLN A 124 -12.24 8.34 -1.12
C GLN A 124 -11.03 8.53 -2.07
N ILE A 125 -10.50 7.46 -2.64
CA ILE A 125 -9.41 7.53 -3.63
C ILE A 125 -9.82 8.39 -4.82
N ASP A 126 -11.00 8.14 -5.41
CA ASP A 126 -11.53 8.92 -6.55
C ASP A 126 -11.70 10.40 -6.19
N LYS A 127 -12.15 10.71 -4.97
CA LYS A 127 -12.31 12.08 -4.47
C LYS A 127 -10.98 12.82 -4.37
N TYR A 128 -9.93 12.14 -3.94
CA TYR A 128 -8.60 12.71 -3.75
C TYR A 128 -7.72 12.66 -5.01
N TYR A 129 -8.09 11.84 -6.01
CA TYR A 129 -7.39 11.80 -7.29
C TYR A 129 -7.33 13.19 -7.94
N GLY A 130 -6.15 13.58 -8.37
CA GLY A 130 -5.89 14.91 -8.96
C GLY A 130 -5.55 16.03 -7.94
N ARG A 131 -5.68 15.76 -6.63
CA ARG A 131 -5.30 16.72 -5.57
C ARG A 131 -3.86 16.54 -5.09
N TYR A 132 -3.35 15.33 -5.19
CA TYR A 132 -1.99 14.95 -4.80
C TYR A 132 -1.12 14.74 -6.02
N ARG A 133 0.17 15.00 -5.88
CA ARG A 133 1.15 14.73 -6.94
C ARG A 133 1.44 13.24 -7.07
N TYR A 134 1.56 12.55 -5.92
CA TYR A 134 1.72 11.11 -5.85
C TYR A 134 0.67 10.48 -4.95
N MET A 135 0.28 9.27 -5.27
CA MET A 135 -0.52 8.39 -4.43
C MET A 135 0.20 7.06 -4.33
N VAL A 136 0.53 6.63 -3.11
CA VAL A 136 1.21 5.35 -2.86
C VAL A 136 0.26 4.42 -2.12
N ILE A 137 0.05 3.23 -2.67
CA ILE A 137 -0.97 2.30 -2.20
C ILE A 137 -0.31 0.99 -1.81
N ASP A 138 -0.38 0.63 -0.52
CA ASP A 138 -0.04 -0.69 0.00
C ASP A 138 -1.25 -1.63 -0.12
N ASN A 139 -1.15 -2.65 -0.95
CA ASN A 139 -2.25 -3.59 -1.15
C ASN A 139 -2.12 -4.79 -0.22
N GLU A 140 -3.27 -5.32 0.19
CA GLU A 140 -3.38 -6.63 0.83
C GLU A 140 -2.64 -7.71 0.04
N ALA A 141 -2.34 -8.84 0.70
CA ALA A 141 -1.73 -9.99 0.05
C ALA A 141 -2.58 -10.47 -1.13
N GLY A 142 -2.04 -10.37 -2.34
CA GLY A 142 -2.75 -10.68 -3.59
C GLY A 142 -3.10 -9.43 -4.39
N MET A 143 -4.20 -9.50 -5.13
CA MET A 143 -4.65 -8.46 -6.05
C MET A 143 -6.15 -8.15 -5.89
N GLU A 144 -6.77 -8.54 -4.77
CA GLU A 144 -8.22 -8.46 -4.63
C GLU A 144 -8.76 -7.04 -4.82
N HIS A 145 -8.07 -6.03 -4.26
CA HIS A 145 -8.47 -4.63 -4.40
C HIS A 145 -8.32 -4.13 -5.83
N ILE A 146 -7.22 -4.48 -6.50
CA ILE A 146 -6.99 -4.11 -7.89
C ILE A 146 -7.99 -4.83 -8.79
N ALA A 147 -8.20 -6.14 -8.57
CA ALA A 147 -9.14 -6.95 -9.34
C ALA A 147 -10.59 -6.48 -9.23
N ARG A 148 -10.98 -5.88 -8.11
CA ARG A 148 -12.33 -5.33 -7.88
C ARG A 148 -12.51 -3.91 -8.44
N GLY A 149 -11.51 -3.35 -9.13
CA GLY A 149 -11.54 -1.99 -9.66
C GLY A 149 -11.60 -0.93 -8.56
N THR A 150 -11.05 -1.24 -7.38
CA THR A 150 -10.99 -0.30 -6.26
C THR A 150 -9.99 0.82 -6.53
N LEU A 151 -8.95 0.53 -7.33
CA LEU A 151 -7.95 1.52 -7.68
C LEU A 151 -8.29 2.23 -8.99
N PRO A 152 -7.93 3.52 -9.11
CA PRO A 152 -7.96 4.24 -10.37
C PRO A 152 -6.89 3.66 -11.32
N HIS A 153 -6.60 4.38 -12.38
CA HIS A 153 -5.43 4.06 -13.21
C HIS A 153 -4.16 3.98 -12.34
N VAL A 154 -3.38 2.90 -12.49
CA VAL A 154 -2.10 2.69 -11.81
C VAL A 154 -0.99 3.02 -12.81
N ASP A 155 -0.18 4.03 -12.50
CA ASP A 155 0.95 4.42 -13.36
C ASP A 155 2.14 3.47 -13.17
N THR A 156 2.43 3.10 -11.92
CA THR A 156 3.52 2.19 -11.57
C THR A 156 3.02 1.09 -10.65
N LEU A 157 3.03 -0.14 -11.12
CA LEU A 157 2.76 -1.34 -10.31
C LEU A 157 4.07 -2.03 -9.95
N LEU A 158 4.37 -2.09 -8.66
CA LEU A 158 5.55 -2.77 -8.13
C LEU A 158 5.15 -4.11 -7.53
N LEU A 159 5.60 -5.19 -8.16
CA LEU A 159 5.45 -6.54 -7.65
C LEU A 159 6.61 -6.83 -6.70
N VAL A 160 6.33 -7.07 -5.43
CA VAL A 160 7.33 -7.41 -4.42
C VAL A 160 7.32 -8.91 -4.16
N SER A 161 8.49 -9.54 -4.25
CA SER A 161 8.71 -10.96 -3.97
C SER A 161 9.86 -11.14 -2.99
N ASP A 162 9.85 -12.22 -2.21
CA ASP A 162 11.08 -12.70 -1.59
C ASP A 162 12.00 -13.38 -2.60
N CYS A 163 13.25 -13.68 -2.22
CA CYS A 163 14.25 -14.31 -3.10
C CYS A 163 14.07 -15.84 -3.23
N SER A 164 12.86 -16.37 -3.10
CA SER A 164 12.55 -17.78 -3.32
C SER A 164 11.86 -18.01 -4.65
N ARG A 165 12.07 -19.20 -5.26
CA ARG A 165 11.33 -19.58 -6.48
C ARG A 165 9.82 -19.49 -6.31
N ARG A 166 9.29 -19.88 -5.13
CA ARG A 166 7.85 -19.81 -4.82
C ARG A 166 7.36 -18.37 -4.73
N GLY A 167 8.20 -17.45 -4.23
CA GLY A 167 7.90 -16.01 -4.22
C GLY A 167 7.78 -15.47 -5.64
N ILE A 168 8.76 -15.77 -6.50
CA ILE A 168 8.75 -15.37 -7.91
C ILE A 168 7.52 -15.92 -8.66
N GLN A 169 7.18 -17.19 -8.46
CA GLN A 169 5.97 -17.79 -9.04
C GLN A 169 4.68 -17.12 -8.54
N ALA A 170 4.66 -16.65 -7.29
CA ALA A 170 3.52 -15.90 -6.77
C ALA A 170 3.41 -14.51 -7.44
N ALA A 171 4.55 -13.82 -7.62
CA ALA A 171 4.59 -12.55 -8.36
C ALA A 171 4.15 -12.72 -9.82
N ALA A 172 4.58 -13.81 -10.47
CA ALA A 172 4.18 -14.14 -11.84
C ALA A 172 2.65 -14.33 -11.96
N ARG A 173 2.03 -15.06 -11.01
CA ARG A 173 0.56 -15.22 -10.99
C ARG A 173 -0.17 -13.88 -10.82
N ILE A 174 0.40 -12.96 -10.04
CA ILE A 174 -0.16 -11.62 -9.92
C ILE A 174 -0.05 -10.87 -11.26
N ALA A 175 1.09 -10.93 -11.93
CA ALA A 175 1.28 -10.32 -13.24
C ALA A 175 0.31 -10.89 -14.30
N GLU A 176 0.11 -12.22 -14.31
CA GLU A 176 -0.86 -12.88 -15.18
C GLU A 176 -2.29 -12.40 -14.90
N MET A 177 -2.66 -12.25 -13.61
CA MET A 177 -3.98 -11.74 -13.21
C MET A 177 -4.19 -10.29 -13.65
N VAL A 178 -3.17 -9.41 -13.50
CA VAL A 178 -3.21 -8.01 -13.99
C VAL A 178 -3.52 -7.98 -15.47
N ASN A 179 -2.85 -8.81 -16.24
CA ASN A 179 -3.05 -8.92 -17.69
C ASN A 179 -4.44 -9.49 -18.03
N ALA A 180 -4.89 -10.53 -17.33
CA ALA A 180 -6.19 -11.17 -17.55
C ALA A 180 -7.38 -10.25 -17.22
N LEU A 181 -7.21 -9.34 -16.25
CA LEU A 181 -8.19 -8.34 -15.86
C LEU A 181 -8.10 -7.05 -16.69
N GLU A 182 -7.20 -7.02 -17.68
CA GLU A 182 -6.96 -5.85 -18.55
C GLU A 182 -6.63 -4.56 -17.75
N LEU A 183 -6.02 -4.71 -16.59
CA LEU A 183 -5.63 -3.60 -15.70
C LEU A 183 -4.34 -2.95 -16.21
N LYS A 184 -4.31 -2.36 -17.34
CA LYS A 184 -3.14 -1.82 -18.03
C LYS A 184 -2.36 -0.79 -17.19
N PRO A 185 -1.49 -1.18 -16.23
CA PRO A 185 -0.62 -0.23 -15.55
C PRO A 185 0.33 0.41 -16.56
N GLY A 186 0.72 1.66 -16.32
CA GLY A 186 1.70 2.34 -17.15
C GLY A 186 3.03 1.57 -17.19
N VAL A 187 3.49 1.13 -16.01
CA VAL A 187 4.69 0.30 -15.83
C VAL A 187 4.39 -0.79 -14.80
N MET A 188 4.86 -2.02 -15.05
CA MET A 188 4.83 -3.12 -14.08
C MET A 188 6.25 -3.68 -13.92
N LYS A 189 6.79 -3.65 -12.70
CA LYS A 189 8.16 -4.06 -12.38
C LYS A 189 8.20 -4.98 -11.19
N LEU A 190 9.20 -5.88 -11.17
CA LEU A 190 9.48 -6.76 -10.05
C LEU A 190 10.59 -6.18 -9.17
N ILE A 191 10.37 -6.19 -7.87
CA ILE A 191 11.40 -5.99 -6.83
C ILE A 191 11.56 -7.32 -6.09
N VAL A 192 12.78 -7.84 -6.01
CA VAL A 192 13.08 -8.99 -5.17
C VAL A 192 13.66 -8.49 -3.84
N ASN A 193 12.94 -8.74 -2.76
CA ASN A 193 13.28 -8.27 -1.43
C ASN A 193 13.92 -9.38 -0.58
N ARG A 194 14.61 -8.97 0.51
CA ARG A 194 15.27 -9.85 1.48
C ARG A 194 16.27 -10.82 0.85
N ALA A 195 16.97 -10.39 -0.19
CA ALA A 195 17.99 -11.20 -0.81
C ALA A 195 19.25 -11.27 0.06
N PRO A 196 19.74 -12.46 0.43
CA PRO A 196 20.98 -12.59 1.20
C PRO A 196 22.15 -11.95 0.44
N GLY A 197 22.82 -10.98 1.10
CA GLY A 197 23.91 -10.21 0.49
C GLY A 197 23.50 -9.42 -0.77
N GLY A 198 22.22 -9.15 -0.97
CA GLY A 198 21.72 -8.41 -2.14
C GLY A 198 21.88 -9.15 -3.48
N ARG A 199 22.02 -10.46 -3.46
CA ARG A 199 22.28 -11.25 -4.67
C ARG A 199 21.26 -12.36 -4.87
N LEU A 200 20.85 -12.58 -6.11
CA LEU A 200 20.00 -13.68 -6.49
C LEU A 200 20.85 -14.88 -6.93
N ASN A 201 20.44 -16.08 -6.50
CA ASN A 201 21.00 -17.30 -7.07
C ASN A 201 20.45 -17.58 -8.47
N ASP A 202 21.13 -18.44 -9.23
CA ASP A 202 20.79 -18.67 -10.63
C ASP A 202 19.40 -19.28 -10.81
N GLY A 203 18.96 -20.17 -9.91
CA GLY A 203 17.63 -20.75 -9.99
C GLY A 203 16.48 -19.72 -9.77
N VAL A 204 16.74 -18.62 -9.07
CA VAL A 204 15.75 -17.51 -8.95
C VAL A 204 15.78 -16.65 -10.21
N LYS A 205 16.97 -16.38 -10.77
CA LYS A 205 17.09 -15.65 -12.04
C LYS A 205 16.40 -16.38 -13.19
N GLU A 206 16.65 -17.70 -13.31
CA GLU A 206 15.96 -18.55 -14.28
C GLU A 206 14.43 -18.52 -14.14
N GLU A 207 13.92 -18.50 -12.91
CA GLU A 207 12.49 -18.43 -12.67
C GLU A 207 11.91 -17.06 -13.07
N ILE A 208 12.64 -15.97 -12.83
CA ILE A 208 12.26 -14.61 -13.28
C ILE A 208 12.19 -14.55 -14.80
N GLU A 209 13.24 -15.02 -15.48
CA GLU A 209 13.32 -15.06 -16.94
C GLU A 209 12.22 -15.93 -17.55
N LYS A 210 12.00 -17.13 -17.00
CA LYS A 210 10.97 -18.07 -17.45
C LYS A 210 9.56 -17.45 -17.45
N HIS A 211 9.27 -16.60 -16.47
CA HIS A 211 7.97 -15.92 -16.37
C HIS A 211 7.95 -14.55 -17.05
N GLY A 212 9.05 -14.11 -17.65
CA GLY A 212 9.14 -12.82 -18.33
C GLY A 212 8.90 -11.61 -17.41
N LEU A 213 9.26 -11.74 -16.12
CA LEU A 213 9.09 -10.66 -15.15
C LEU A 213 10.19 -9.61 -15.33
N ASP A 214 9.81 -8.35 -15.36
CA ASP A 214 10.71 -7.22 -15.52
C ASP A 214 11.31 -6.80 -14.16
N LEU A 215 12.49 -7.32 -13.86
CA LEU A 215 13.21 -7.06 -12.61
C LEU A 215 13.83 -5.67 -12.62
N VAL A 216 13.35 -4.76 -11.76
CA VAL A 216 13.91 -3.40 -11.62
C VAL A 216 15.02 -3.35 -10.57
N GLY A 217 15.02 -4.25 -9.57
CA GLY A 217 16.07 -4.29 -8.60
C GLY A 217 15.93 -5.35 -7.51
N VAL A 218 16.98 -5.48 -6.72
CA VAL A 218 17.09 -6.45 -5.63
C VAL A 218 17.41 -5.70 -4.35
N MET A 219 16.58 -5.85 -3.33
CA MET A 219 16.78 -5.28 -2.01
C MET A 219 17.41 -6.34 -1.10
N PRO A 220 18.51 -6.03 -0.42
CA PRO A 220 19.17 -6.98 0.49
C PRO A 220 18.31 -7.25 1.72
N GLN A 221 18.53 -8.41 2.34
CA GLN A 221 18.14 -8.61 3.72
C GLN A 221 18.99 -7.67 4.59
N ASP A 222 18.34 -6.92 5.48
CA ASP A 222 18.98 -5.90 6.31
C ASP A 222 18.55 -6.10 7.76
N GLU A 223 19.55 -6.26 8.65
CA GLU A 223 19.31 -6.51 10.07
C GLU A 223 18.70 -5.29 10.76
N LEU A 224 19.04 -4.07 10.32
CA LEU A 224 18.46 -2.85 10.89
C LEU A 224 16.94 -2.79 10.72
N VAL A 225 16.41 -3.27 9.58
CA VAL A 225 14.95 -3.34 9.38
C VAL A 225 14.32 -4.28 10.40
N TYR A 226 14.94 -5.43 10.64
CA TYR A 226 14.48 -6.39 11.63
C TYR A 226 14.55 -5.83 13.05
N GLU A 227 15.65 -5.15 13.42
CA GLU A 227 15.81 -4.52 14.72
C GLU A 227 14.75 -3.44 14.96
N TYR A 228 14.52 -2.56 13.98
CA TYR A 228 13.49 -1.52 14.06
C TYR A 228 12.09 -2.10 14.26
N ASP A 229 11.76 -3.14 13.50
CA ASP A 229 10.48 -3.83 13.60
C ASP A 229 10.28 -4.47 14.99
N CYS A 230 11.29 -5.19 15.49
CA CYS A 230 11.28 -5.79 16.83
C CYS A 230 11.18 -4.78 17.97
N GLU A 231 11.75 -3.59 17.81
CA GLU A 231 11.73 -2.50 18.80
C GLU A 231 10.48 -1.62 18.69
N GLY A 232 9.59 -1.87 17.73
CA GLY A 232 8.43 -1.03 17.45
C GLY A 232 8.81 0.35 16.90
N ARG A 233 9.96 0.45 16.25
CA ARG A 233 10.43 1.67 15.59
C ARG A 233 10.02 1.70 14.13
N PRO A 234 9.72 2.87 13.57
CA PRO A 234 9.30 2.99 12.17
C PRO A 234 10.37 2.46 11.21
N SER A 235 10.14 1.28 10.64
CA SER A 235 11.14 0.61 9.79
C SER A 235 11.39 1.33 8.45
N ALA A 236 10.49 2.22 8.02
CA ALA A 236 10.74 3.13 6.89
C ALA A 236 11.83 4.16 7.19
N LYS A 237 12.05 4.49 8.46
CA LYS A 237 13.01 5.52 8.92
C LYS A 237 14.38 4.96 9.31
N VAL A 238 14.73 3.72 8.88
CA VAL A 238 16.12 3.25 8.97
C VAL A 238 17.06 4.22 8.24
N PRO A 239 18.33 4.36 8.68
CA PRO A 239 19.26 5.32 8.08
C PRO A 239 19.42 5.16 6.57
N ASP A 240 19.59 6.27 5.85
CA ASP A 240 19.72 6.25 4.38
C ASP A 240 20.95 5.48 3.87
N VAL A 241 21.95 5.32 4.73
CA VAL A 241 23.15 4.51 4.43
C VAL A 241 22.90 3.00 4.59
N ALA A 242 21.75 2.59 5.11
CA ALA A 242 21.40 1.17 5.22
C ALA A 242 21.36 0.53 3.83
N PRO A 243 21.94 -0.68 3.66
CA PRO A 243 21.99 -1.34 2.36
C PRO A 243 20.64 -1.45 1.65
N VAL A 244 19.57 -1.67 2.39
CA VAL A 244 18.20 -1.73 1.85
C VAL A 244 17.74 -0.38 1.29
N LYS A 245 18.04 0.74 1.96
CA LYS A 245 17.70 2.09 1.49
C LYS A 245 18.49 2.48 0.25
N VAL A 246 19.79 2.17 0.23
CA VAL A 246 20.66 2.39 -0.95
C VAL A 246 20.14 1.63 -2.16
N ALA A 247 19.73 0.37 -1.97
CA ALA A 247 19.15 -0.43 -3.05
C ALA A 247 17.81 0.15 -3.52
N LEU A 248 16.93 0.56 -2.60
CA LEU A 248 15.67 1.21 -2.96
C LEU A 248 15.88 2.51 -3.72
N GLN A 249 16.80 3.36 -3.28
CA GLN A 249 17.12 4.61 -3.98
C GLN A 249 17.48 4.33 -5.45
N SER A 250 18.35 3.35 -5.72
CA SER A 250 18.73 2.95 -7.07
C SER A 250 17.52 2.46 -7.90
N ILE A 251 16.59 1.74 -7.25
CA ILE A 251 15.34 1.29 -7.89
C ILE A 251 14.48 2.50 -8.27
N MET A 252 14.28 3.44 -7.36
CA MET A 252 13.44 4.62 -7.59
C MET A 252 14.03 5.54 -8.67
N GLU A 253 15.36 5.70 -8.70
CA GLU A 253 16.06 6.44 -9.75
C GLU A 253 15.90 5.76 -11.11
N THR A 254 15.95 4.42 -11.18
CA THR A 254 15.70 3.65 -12.42
C THR A 254 14.27 3.84 -12.93
N LEU A 255 13.31 3.99 -12.02
CA LEU A 255 11.90 4.26 -12.34
C LEU A 255 11.62 5.73 -12.70
N ALA A 256 12.61 6.61 -12.57
CA ALA A 256 12.50 8.06 -12.73
C ALA A 256 11.46 8.72 -11.78
N LEU A 257 11.32 8.18 -10.57
CA LEU A 257 10.41 8.64 -9.51
C LEU A 257 11.10 9.51 -8.47
#